data_c7ec95ab056271c35aaf9f34643907c3
#
_entry.id   c7ec95ab056271c35aaf9f34643907c3
#
_cell.length_a   1.000
_cell.length_b   1.000
_cell.length_c   1.000
_cell.angle_alpha   90.00
_cell.angle_beta   90.00
_cell.angle_gamma   90.00
#
_symmetry.space_group_name_H-M   'P 1'
#
loop_
_entity.id
_entity.type
_entity.pdbx_description
1 polymer ?
#
loop_
_entity_poly.entity_id
_entity_poly.type
_entity_poly.pdbx_seq_one_letter_code
_entity_poly.pdbx_strand_id
1 'polypeptide(L)'
;ITKLDTEGKITNLKFIQGGISDVLLHAPKGMALIGSMLYIADLDQLKGFDKTTGKLLTTISFPSQAHGQVSLTDVAASPTGLLYASDQTANSIYRITPSDNQRVDLLIHDDRLAGPAGIAIHPKTNHLIAVSWEKGKILEITPDGQLSELEANGFFTSRFQNLSGVDFDQWGNMYVSDFTKGKIWRMTRDHRFQVIAEYLPAPADIGIDRANNLILVPYHYMHAAEMNGLETPSGGKPKDGKRTLADYGFIPPPPKPGPEGTKK
;
A
#
# COMPACT_ATOMS: atom_id res chain seq x y z
N ILE A 1 -4.40 -12.43 -6.27
CA ILE A 1 -5.16 -11.31 -5.69
C ILE A 1 -6.53 -11.82 -5.27
N THR A 2 -6.96 -11.47 -4.07
CA THR A 2 -8.27 -11.80 -3.51
C THR A 2 -9.22 -10.59 -3.66
N LYS A 3 -10.48 -10.84 -4.00
CA LYS A 3 -11.52 -9.81 -4.07
C LYS A 3 -12.44 -9.93 -2.86
N LEU A 4 -12.66 -8.79 -2.19
CA LEU A 4 -13.58 -8.64 -1.07
C LEU A 4 -14.76 -7.77 -1.49
N ASP A 5 -15.88 -7.86 -0.77
CA ASP A 5 -16.95 -6.87 -0.82
C ASP A 5 -16.72 -5.76 0.24
N THR A 6 -17.65 -4.82 0.31
CA THR A 6 -17.60 -3.70 1.26
C THR A 6 -17.82 -4.10 2.72
N GLU A 7 -18.20 -5.34 2.97
CA GLU A 7 -18.33 -5.92 4.30
C GLU A 7 -17.08 -6.72 4.71
N GLY A 8 -16.06 -6.78 3.82
CA GLY A 8 -14.82 -7.53 4.03
C GLY A 8 -14.94 -9.03 3.75
N LYS A 9 -16.07 -9.49 3.21
CA LYS A 9 -16.27 -10.89 2.86
C LYS A 9 -15.56 -11.22 1.54
N ILE A 10 -14.88 -12.36 1.51
CA ILE A 10 -14.24 -12.85 0.29
C ILE A 10 -15.30 -13.23 -0.74
N THR A 11 -15.35 -12.50 -1.86
CA THR A 11 -16.22 -12.78 -2.99
C THR A 11 -15.53 -13.64 -4.05
N ASN A 12 -14.19 -13.50 -4.17
CA ASN A 12 -13.38 -14.36 -5.02
C ASN A 12 -11.95 -14.46 -4.44
N LEU A 13 -11.58 -15.63 -3.92
CA LEU A 13 -10.27 -15.85 -3.31
C LEU A 13 -9.13 -15.78 -4.33
N LYS A 14 -9.38 -16.15 -5.58
CA LYS A 14 -8.40 -16.23 -6.66
C LYS A 14 -8.83 -15.34 -7.84
N PHE A 15 -9.23 -14.11 -7.54
CA PHE A 15 -9.71 -13.16 -8.55
C PHE A 15 -8.68 -12.93 -9.67
N ILE A 16 -7.38 -12.76 -9.28
CA ILE A 16 -6.27 -12.82 -10.20
C ILE A 16 -5.32 -13.88 -9.65
N GLN A 17 -5.08 -14.91 -10.45
CA GLN A 17 -4.21 -16.03 -10.07
C GLN A 17 -2.98 -16.06 -10.98
N GLY A 18 -1.80 -15.99 -10.35
CA GLY A 18 -0.52 -16.21 -11.06
C GLY A 18 -0.32 -17.67 -11.42
N GLY A 19 0.47 -17.91 -12.47
CA GLY A 19 0.79 -19.26 -12.97
C GLY A 19 -0.32 -19.92 -13.77
N ILE A 20 -1.39 -19.21 -14.12
CA ILE A 20 -2.48 -19.69 -14.98
C ILE A 20 -2.55 -18.81 -16.21
N SER A 21 -2.67 -19.43 -17.37
CA SER A 21 -2.62 -18.77 -18.68
C SER A 21 -1.31 -17.96 -18.79
N ASP A 22 -1.35 -16.76 -19.35
CA ASP A 22 -0.19 -15.89 -19.52
C ASP A 22 0.07 -14.96 -18.33
N VAL A 23 -0.61 -15.19 -17.19
CA VAL A 23 -0.48 -14.35 -15.99
C VAL A 23 0.65 -14.88 -15.11
N LEU A 24 1.81 -14.24 -15.18
CA LEU A 24 2.91 -14.48 -14.24
C LEU A 24 2.89 -13.37 -13.18
N LEU A 25 2.72 -13.73 -11.92
CA LEU A 25 2.91 -12.85 -10.76
C LEU A 25 4.10 -13.37 -9.95
N HIS A 26 5.13 -12.52 -9.76
CA HIS A 26 6.36 -12.87 -9.08
C HIS A 26 6.35 -12.45 -7.61
N ALA A 27 6.11 -11.15 -7.39
CA ALA A 27 6.05 -10.55 -6.05
C ALA A 27 5.04 -9.39 -6.04
N PRO A 28 3.73 -9.65 -6.27
CA PRO A 28 2.74 -8.60 -6.30
C PRO A 28 2.62 -7.93 -4.93
N LYS A 29 2.68 -6.60 -4.92
CA LYS A 29 2.64 -5.77 -3.71
C LYS A 29 1.54 -4.72 -3.82
N GLY A 30 1.88 -3.42 -3.93
CA GLY A 30 0.93 -2.33 -3.98
C GLY A 30 0.04 -2.31 -5.23
N MET A 31 -1.13 -1.70 -5.10
CA MET A 31 -2.16 -1.70 -6.15
C MET A 31 -2.83 -0.34 -6.26
N ALA A 32 -3.14 0.08 -7.50
CA ALA A 32 -3.89 1.29 -7.78
C ALA A 32 -4.96 1.10 -8.85
N LEU A 33 -6.03 1.90 -8.78
CA LEU A 33 -7.12 1.89 -9.75
C LEU A 33 -7.12 3.17 -10.59
N ILE A 34 -7.20 3.02 -11.92
CA ILE A 34 -7.56 4.09 -12.85
C ILE A 34 -8.72 3.62 -13.71
N GLY A 35 -9.88 4.22 -13.56
CA GLY A 35 -11.07 3.86 -14.33
C GLY A 35 -11.45 2.37 -14.17
N SER A 36 -11.32 1.58 -15.25
CA SER A 36 -11.55 0.13 -15.23
C SER A 36 -10.31 -0.70 -15.02
N MET A 37 -9.14 -0.08 -14.88
CA MET A 37 -7.84 -0.75 -14.77
C MET A 37 -7.40 -0.86 -13.32
N LEU A 38 -7.01 -2.07 -12.91
CA LEU A 38 -6.28 -2.35 -11.68
C LEU A 38 -4.80 -2.56 -12.02
N TYR A 39 -3.95 -1.65 -11.61
CA TYR A 39 -2.50 -1.77 -11.74
C TYR A 39 -1.89 -2.38 -10.48
N ILE A 40 -0.95 -3.30 -10.66
CA ILE A 40 -0.28 -4.03 -9.59
C ILE A 40 1.23 -3.92 -9.78
N ALA A 41 1.93 -3.49 -8.75
CA ALA A 41 3.39 -3.52 -8.72
C ALA A 41 3.85 -4.98 -8.54
N ASP A 42 4.56 -5.53 -9.51
CA ASP A 42 5.02 -6.91 -9.52
C ASP A 42 6.49 -7.00 -9.92
N LEU A 43 7.37 -6.95 -8.91
CA LEU A 43 8.82 -6.96 -9.01
C LEU A 43 9.36 -5.78 -9.85
N ASP A 44 9.64 -5.98 -11.13
CA ASP A 44 10.21 -5.00 -12.06
C ASP A 44 9.20 -4.51 -13.11
N GLN A 45 7.91 -4.80 -12.91
CA GLN A 45 6.84 -4.49 -13.85
C GLN A 45 5.60 -3.95 -13.14
N LEU A 46 4.82 -3.11 -13.83
CA LEU A 46 3.43 -2.88 -13.51
C LEU A 46 2.54 -3.73 -14.41
N LYS A 47 1.64 -4.50 -13.81
CA LYS A 47 0.67 -5.31 -14.53
C LYS A 47 -0.71 -4.68 -14.40
N GLY A 48 -1.34 -4.38 -15.55
CA GLY A 48 -2.66 -3.80 -15.62
C GLY A 48 -3.73 -4.84 -15.96
N PHE A 49 -4.71 -4.96 -15.09
CA PHE A 49 -5.82 -5.90 -15.20
C PHE A 49 -7.15 -5.17 -15.33
N ASP A 50 -8.11 -5.78 -16.00
CA ASP A 50 -9.50 -5.34 -15.90
C ASP A 50 -10.03 -5.61 -14.49
N LYS A 51 -10.47 -4.57 -13.80
CA LYS A 51 -10.89 -4.65 -12.38
C LYS A 51 -12.15 -5.50 -12.15
N THR A 52 -12.91 -5.79 -13.22
CA THR A 52 -14.16 -6.55 -13.15
C THR A 52 -13.92 -8.03 -13.40
N THR A 53 -13.12 -8.34 -14.41
CA THR A 53 -12.89 -9.71 -14.87
C THR A 53 -11.59 -10.32 -14.35
N GLY A 54 -10.64 -9.50 -13.91
CA GLY A 54 -9.30 -9.94 -13.51
C GLY A 54 -8.40 -10.32 -14.69
N LYS A 55 -8.83 -10.02 -15.96
CA LYS A 55 -8.04 -10.32 -17.14
C LYS A 55 -6.84 -9.39 -17.24
N LEU A 56 -5.64 -9.95 -17.51
CA LEU A 56 -4.45 -9.16 -17.81
C LEU A 56 -4.64 -8.43 -19.15
N LEU A 57 -4.47 -7.13 -19.15
CA LEU A 57 -4.64 -6.29 -20.33
C LEU A 57 -3.32 -5.66 -20.78
N THR A 58 -2.40 -5.42 -19.86
CA THR A 58 -1.12 -4.79 -20.17
C THR A 58 -0.03 -5.15 -19.17
N THR A 59 1.22 -5.06 -19.61
CA THR A 59 2.41 -5.17 -18.77
C THR A 59 3.35 -4.03 -19.14
N ILE A 60 3.70 -3.21 -18.16
CA ILE A 60 4.60 -2.06 -18.31
C ILE A 60 5.94 -2.44 -17.70
N SER A 61 6.97 -2.54 -18.53
CA SER A 61 8.33 -2.82 -18.07
C SER A 61 9.06 -1.52 -17.78
N PHE A 62 9.91 -1.55 -16.76
CA PHE A 62 10.73 -0.41 -16.39
C PHE A 62 12.09 -0.51 -17.06
N PRO A 63 12.62 0.59 -17.64
CA PRO A 63 13.92 0.58 -18.24
C PRO A 63 14.99 0.29 -17.19
N SER A 64 16.00 -0.52 -17.56
CA SER A 64 17.17 -0.71 -16.71
C SER A 64 17.79 0.63 -16.36
N GLN A 65 17.92 0.90 -15.06
CA GLN A 65 18.46 2.14 -14.54
C GLN A 65 19.94 1.98 -14.18
N ALA A 66 20.67 3.08 -14.21
CA ALA A 66 22.06 3.11 -13.74
C ALA A 66 22.20 2.78 -12.23
N HIS A 67 21.09 2.78 -11.50
CA HIS A 67 21.01 2.60 -10.04
C HIS A 67 20.66 1.18 -9.59
N GLY A 68 20.66 0.19 -10.49
CA GLY A 68 20.43 -1.21 -10.15
C GLY A 68 19.17 -1.83 -10.78
N GLN A 69 18.84 -3.01 -10.30
CA GLN A 69 17.62 -3.73 -10.72
C GLN A 69 16.40 -3.11 -10.06
N VAL A 70 15.37 -2.84 -10.87
CA VAL A 70 14.09 -2.31 -10.38
C VAL A 70 13.40 -3.32 -9.47
N SER A 71 12.91 -2.86 -8.33
CA SER A 71 12.13 -3.64 -7.37
C SER A 71 10.97 -2.81 -6.82
N LEU A 72 9.88 -2.78 -7.57
CA LEU A 72 8.70 -2.00 -7.24
C LEU A 72 8.06 -2.47 -5.95
N THR A 73 7.62 -1.52 -5.15
CA THR A 73 6.99 -1.80 -3.86
C THR A 73 5.54 -1.36 -3.86
N ASP A 74 5.23 -0.17 -4.35
CA ASP A 74 3.87 0.34 -4.37
C ASP A 74 3.58 1.14 -5.64
N VAL A 75 2.29 1.38 -5.90
CA VAL A 75 1.80 2.17 -7.01
C VAL A 75 0.63 3.05 -6.57
N ALA A 76 0.69 4.33 -6.90
CA ALA A 76 -0.37 5.29 -6.67
C ALA A 76 -0.90 5.87 -7.98
N ALA A 77 -2.20 6.16 -8.03
CA ALA A 77 -2.86 6.77 -9.17
C ALA A 77 -3.25 8.22 -8.88
N SER A 78 -2.91 9.13 -9.79
CA SER A 78 -3.34 10.53 -9.70
C SER A 78 -4.73 10.73 -10.32
N PRO A 79 -5.46 11.79 -9.91
CA PRO A 79 -6.72 12.16 -10.56
C PRO A 79 -6.58 12.49 -12.05
N THR A 80 -5.39 12.82 -12.51
CA THR A 80 -5.09 13.15 -13.92
C THR A 80 -4.76 11.93 -14.77
N GLY A 81 -4.81 10.71 -14.19
CA GLY A 81 -4.55 9.46 -14.91
C GLY A 81 -3.07 9.08 -15.01
N LEU A 82 -2.19 9.75 -14.25
CA LEU A 82 -0.80 9.33 -14.09
C LEU A 82 -0.70 8.25 -13.01
N LEU A 83 0.27 7.36 -13.17
CA LEU A 83 0.69 6.45 -12.12
C LEU A 83 2.06 6.87 -11.59
N TYR A 84 2.29 6.58 -10.33
CA TYR A 84 3.59 6.67 -9.68
C TYR A 84 3.93 5.32 -9.08
N ALA A 85 5.18 4.90 -9.17
CA ALA A 85 5.65 3.64 -8.61
C ALA A 85 6.90 3.86 -7.77
N SER A 86 6.93 3.32 -6.56
CA SER A 86 8.10 3.36 -5.68
C SER A 86 9.01 2.16 -5.92
N ASP A 87 10.32 2.42 -5.93
CA ASP A 87 11.38 1.42 -5.92
C ASP A 87 12.17 1.57 -4.63
N GLN A 88 11.90 0.66 -3.70
CA GLN A 88 12.48 0.69 -2.36
C GLN A 88 14.00 0.50 -2.37
N THR A 89 14.51 -0.36 -3.24
CA THR A 89 15.93 -0.72 -3.27
C THR A 89 16.78 0.31 -3.98
N ALA A 90 16.21 0.99 -4.97
CA ALA A 90 16.93 2.00 -5.75
C ALA A 90 16.70 3.45 -5.25
N ASN A 91 16.04 3.66 -4.12
CA ASN A 91 15.68 5.00 -3.63
C ASN A 91 15.08 5.87 -4.74
N SER A 92 14.12 5.32 -5.48
CA SER A 92 13.59 5.96 -6.68
C SER A 92 12.07 5.96 -6.69
N ILE A 93 11.51 6.95 -7.38
CA ILE A 93 10.09 6.97 -7.74
C ILE A 93 9.99 7.26 -9.23
N TYR A 94 9.17 6.46 -9.89
CA TYR A 94 8.87 6.59 -11.31
C TYR A 94 7.52 7.23 -11.52
N ARG A 95 7.38 7.99 -12.60
CA ARG A 95 6.11 8.47 -13.13
C ARG A 95 5.79 7.72 -14.41
N ILE A 96 4.58 7.20 -14.51
CA ILE A 96 4.11 6.45 -15.67
C ILE A 96 2.92 7.20 -16.27
N THR A 97 2.94 7.36 -17.60
CA THR A 97 1.85 7.97 -18.39
C THR A 97 1.18 6.88 -19.24
N PRO A 98 0.11 6.22 -18.73
CA PRO A 98 -0.51 5.10 -19.45
C PRO A 98 -1.06 5.49 -20.83
N SER A 99 -1.57 6.72 -20.97
CA SER A 99 -2.12 7.26 -22.23
C SER A 99 -1.06 7.63 -23.27
N ASP A 100 0.21 7.76 -22.87
CA ASP A 100 1.32 8.09 -23.75
C ASP A 100 2.20 6.85 -23.98
N ASN A 101 1.66 5.87 -24.66
CA ASN A 101 2.34 4.60 -24.94
C ASN A 101 3.01 3.98 -23.70
N GLN A 102 2.38 4.14 -22.54
CA GLN A 102 2.87 3.62 -21.26
C GLN A 102 4.28 4.13 -20.88
N ARG A 103 4.58 5.37 -21.26
CA ARG A 103 5.88 5.99 -20.99
C ARG A 103 6.21 5.97 -19.50
N VAL A 104 7.43 5.51 -19.20
CA VAL A 104 7.99 5.47 -17.85
C VAL A 104 9.14 6.47 -17.75
N ASP A 105 9.00 7.44 -16.86
CA ASP A 105 10.03 8.44 -16.55
C ASP A 105 10.52 8.25 -15.11
N LEU A 106 11.82 8.39 -14.87
CA LEU A 106 12.33 8.54 -13.51
C LEU A 106 11.93 9.93 -13.00
N LEU A 107 11.05 9.99 -11.99
CA LEU A 107 10.63 11.26 -11.39
C LEU A 107 11.70 11.78 -10.43
N ILE A 108 12.22 10.91 -9.58
CA ILE A 108 13.26 11.24 -8.60
C ILE A 108 14.07 10.01 -8.23
N HIS A 109 15.37 10.20 -8.07
CA HIS A 109 16.29 9.29 -7.38
C HIS A 109 17.03 10.11 -6.32
N ASP A 110 16.87 9.75 -5.04
CA ASP A 110 17.44 10.51 -3.93
C ASP A 110 17.56 9.61 -2.68
N ASP A 111 18.75 9.55 -2.08
CA ASP A 111 19.00 8.75 -0.88
C ASP A 111 18.19 9.20 0.34
N ARG A 112 17.68 10.43 0.34
CA ARG A 112 16.78 10.93 1.37
C ARG A 112 15.43 10.19 1.41
N LEU A 113 15.04 9.53 0.29
CA LEU A 113 13.86 8.66 0.23
C LEU A 113 14.00 7.47 1.20
N ALA A 114 15.22 6.97 1.38
CA ALA A 114 15.58 5.97 2.39
C ALA A 114 14.65 4.74 2.36
N GLY A 115 14.58 4.09 1.23
CA GLY A 115 13.71 2.94 0.98
C GLY A 115 12.23 3.33 0.87
N PRO A 116 11.79 4.05 -0.19
CA PRO A 116 10.41 4.43 -0.35
C PRO A 116 9.53 3.18 -0.51
N ALA A 117 8.60 3.00 0.43
CA ALA A 117 7.68 1.87 0.46
C ALA A 117 6.30 2.30 -0.06
N GLY A 118 5.34 2.56 0.81
CA GLY A 118 4.02 3.04 0.42
C GLY A 118 4.04 4.45 -0.15
N ILE A 119 3.21 4.71 -1.13
CA ILE A 119 3.03 6.01 -1.78
C ILE A 119 1.55 6.34 -1.99
N ALA A 120 1.16 7.59 -1.80
CA ALA A 120 -0.21 8.05 -2.06
C ALA A 120 -0.24 9.47 -2.61
N ILE A 121 -1.28 9.82 -3.37
CA ILE A 121 -1.49 11.19 -3.83
C ILE A 121 -2.24 11.98 -2.75
N HIS A 122 -1.68 13.10 -2.33
CA HIS A 122 -2.33 14.01 -1.40
C HIS A 122 -3.56 14.65 -2.07
N PRO A 123 -4.78 14.50 -1.48
CA PRO A 123 -6.03 14.79 -2.19
C PRO A 123 -6.26 16.27 -2.53
N LYS A 124 -5.50 17.20 -1.93
CA LYS A 124 -5.63 18.62 -2.18
C LYS A 124 -4.52 19.23 -3.00
N THR A 125 -3.26 18.83 -2.73
CA THR A 125 -2.09 19.40 -3.40
C THR A 125 -1.72 18.65 -4.68
N ASN A 126 -2.20 17.41 -4.83
CA ASN A 126 -1.77 16.45 -5.84
C ASN A 126 -0.28 16.12 -5.77
N HIS A 127 0.39 16.47 -4.68
CA HIS A 127 1.75 16.01 -4.42
C HIS A 127 1.74 14.53 -4.05
N LEU A 128 2.82 13.86 -4.33
CA LEU A 128 3.01 12.48 -3.92
C LEU A 128 3.55 12.46 -2.49
N ILE A 129 2.94 11.65 -1.64
CA ILE A 129 3.44 11.34 -0.31
C ILE A 129 4.11 9.97 -0.38
N ALA A 130 5.31 9.85 0.15
CA ALA A 130 6.03 8.59 0.27
C ALA A 130 6.42 8.35 1.73
N VAL A 131 6.35 7.08 2.16
CA VAL A 131 6.83 6.68 3.48
C VAL A 131 8.10 5.84 3.35
N SER A 132 9.04 6.09 4.26
CA SER A 132 10.37 5.47 4.24
C SER A 132 10.39 4.21 5.11
N TRP A 133 10.81 3.11 4.53
CA TRP A 133 11.05 1.87 5.24
C TRP A 133 12.26 1.95 6.18
N GLU A 134 13.37 2.53 5.73
CA GLU A 134 14.64 2.46 6.46
C GLU A 134 14.75 3.48 7.59
N LYS A 135 14.14 4.65 7.44
CA LYS A 135 14.32 5.78 8.37
C LYS A 135 13.04 6.24 9.06
N GLY A 136 11.88 5.65 8.72
CA GLY A 136 10.61 6.06 9.32
C GLY A 136 10.29 7.53 9.05
N LYS A 137 10.45 7.96 7.81
CA LYS A 137 10.15 9.31 7.35
C LYS A 137 8.84 9.36 6.58
N ILE A 138 8.21 10.51 6.60
CA ILE A 138 7.10 10.85 5.70
C ILE A 138 7.57 12.01 4.83
N LEU A 139 7.55 11.80 3.54
CA LEU A 139 8.15 12.65 2.53
C LEU A 139 7.09 13.15 1.57
N GLU A 140 7.23 14.38 1.10
CA GLU A 140 6.39 14.98 0.06
C GLU A 140 7.22 15.24 -1.19
N ILE A 141 6.70 14.82 -2.33
CA ILE A 141 7.33 15.01 -3.64
C ILE A 141 6.35 15.76 -4.54
N THR A 142 6.80 16.89 -5.07
CA THR A 142 6.01 17.66 -6.03
C THR A 142 5.95 16.95 -7.40
N PRO A 143 5.00 17.29 -8.29
CA PRO A 143 4.91 16.70 -9.63
C PRO A 143 6.14 16.88 -10.51
N ASP A 144 6.99 17.86 -10.20
CA ASP A 144 8.28 18.13 -10.85
C ASP A 144 9.48 17.49 -10.13
N GLY A 145 9.24 16.69 -9.09
CA GLY A 145 10.26 15.89 -8.40
C GLY A 145 11.00 16.60 -7.27
N GLN A 146 10.51 17.74 -6.76
CA GLN A 146 11.11 18.38 -5.58
C GLN A 146 10.73 17.61 -4.32
N LEU A 147 11.72 17.25 -3.52
CA LEU A 147 11.58 16.47 -2.29
C LEU A 147 11.63 17.35 -1.06
N SER A 148 10.64 17.21 -0.19
CA SER A 148 10.63 17.78 1.15
C SER A 148 10.26 16.73 2.20
N GLU A 149 10.70 16.95 3.44
CA GLU A 149 10.40 16.06 4.57
C GLU A 149 9.26 16.65 5.36
N LEU A 150 8.12 15.93 5.45
CA LEU A 150 6.97 16.35 6.25
C LEU A 150 7.13 15.97 7.71
N GLU A 151 7.66 14.78 7.97
CA GLU A 151 7.87 14.28 9.32
C GLU A 151 9.00 13.24 9.33
N ALA A 152 9.81 13.28 10.40
CA ALA A 152 10.86 12.30 10.64
C ALA A 152 11.02 12.00 12.12
N ASN A 153 11.78 10.96 12.41
CA ASN A 153 12.19 10.64 13.77
C ASN A 153 13.16 11.72 14.29
N GLY A 154 12.89 12.25 15.48
CA GLY A 154 13.81 13.14 16.15
C GLY A 154 15.05 12.40 16.65
N PHE A 155 16.13 13.14 16.98
CA PHE A 155 17.41 12.58 17.42
C PHE A 155 17.26 11.68 18.66
N PHE A 156 16.34 11.98 19.57
CA PHE A 156 16.10 11.22 20.80
C PHE A 156 14.77 10.47 20.81
N THR A 157 13.96 10.55 19.74
CA THR A 157 12.63 9.92 19.69
C THR A 157 12.45 9.19 18.38
N SER A 158 12.23 7.88 18.46
CA SER A 158 11.84 7.08 17.31
C SER A 158 10.31 6.91 17.34
N ARG A 159 9.57 7.86 16.72
CA ARG A 159 8.11 7.74 16.58
C ARG A 159 7.77 6.59 15.66
N PHE A 160 8.43 6.53 14.52
CA PHE A 160 8.20 5.56 13.45
C PHE A 160 9.38 4.59 13.33
N GLN A 161 9.13 3.41 12.75
CA GLN A 161 10.19 2.47 12.47
C GLN A 161 10.20 2.09 10.98
N ASN A 162 9.60 1.01 10.56
CA ASN A 162 9.53 0.61 9.17
C ASN A 162 8.13 0.97 8.64
N LEU A 163 7.99 2.17 8.09
CA LEU A 163 6.73 2.59 7.50
C LEU A 163 6.50 1.84 6.20
N SER A 164 5.31 1.25 6.03
CA SER A 164 4.99 0.36 4.91
C SER A 164 3.96 0.94 3.96
N GLY A 165 2.79 1.34 4.45
CA GLY A 165 1.71 1.88 3.63
C GLY A 165 1.30 3.29 4.04
N VAL A 166 0.74 4.04 3.10
CA VAL A 166 0.16 5.36 3.33
C VAL A 166 -1.07 5.55 2.44
N ASP A 167 -2.15 6.09 3.00
CA ASP A 167 -3.32 6.52 2.23
C ASP A 167 -4.07 7.64 2.95
N PHE A 168 -5.05 8.25 2.29
CA PHE A 168 -5.81 9.39 2.77
C PHE A 168 -7.31 9.08 2.81
N ASP A 169 -7.98 9.55 3.85
CA ASP A 169 -9.45 9.55 3.88
C ASP A 169 -10.05 10.70 3.03
N GLN A 170 -11.37 10.70 2.91
CA GLN A 170 -12.11 11.73 2.17
C GLN A 170 -12.00 13.14 2.77
N TRP A 171 -11.61 13.25 4.03
CA TRP A 171 -11.40 14.54 4.71
C TRP A 171 -9.96 15.04 4.61
N GLY A 172 -9.04 14.21 4.12
CA GLY A 172 -7.62 14.53 3.95
C GLY A 172 -6.80 14.26 5.20
N ASN A 173 -7.25 13.41 6.12
CA ASN A 173 -6.37 12.86 7.13
C ASN A 173 -5.52 11.76 6.48
N MET A 174 -4.24 11.72 6.83
CA MET A 174 -3.30 10.72 6.37
C MET A 174 -3.23 9.56 7.34
N TYR A 175 -3.19 8.35 6.82
CA TYR A 175 -3.02 7.11 7.57
C TYR A 175 -1.73 6.44 7.15
N VAL A 176 -0.97 5.94 8.12
CA VAL A 176 0.34 5.31 7.88
C VAL A 176 0.45 4.03 8.70
N SER A 177 0.86 2.94 8.07
CA SER A 177 1.18 1.70 8.76
C SER A 177 2.65 1.67 9.15
N ASP A 178 2.91 1.29 10.41
CA ASP A 178 4.25 1.04 10.96
C ASP A 178 4.38 -0.48 11.16
N PHE A 179 5.07 -1.11 10.24
CA PHE A 179 5.20 -2.56 10.15
C PHE A 179 5.82 -3.16 11.42
N THR A 180 6.93 -2.61 11.88
CA THR A 180 7.67 -3.18 13.01
C THR A 180 7.05 -2.83 14.35
N LYS A 181 6.50 -1.63 14.50
CA LYS A 181 5.80 -1.25 15.74
C LYS A 181 4.39 -1.81 15.82
N GLY A 182 3.87 -2.42 14.75
CA GLY A 182 2.53 -2.98 14.73
C GLY A 182 1.45 -1.92 14.96
N LYS A 183 1.57 -0.76 14.31
CA LYS A 183 0.66 0.37 14.54
C LYS A 183 0.10 0.95 13.26
N ILE A 184 -1.11 1.49 13.35
CA ILE A 184 -1.63 2.43 12.38
C ILE A 184 -1.69 3.81 13.03
N TRP A 185 -1.06 4.76 12.36
CA TRP A 185 -1.07 6.16 12.73
C TRP A 185 -2.05 6.93 11.86
N ARG A 186 -2.74 7.92 12.44
CA ARG A 186 -3.48 8.95 11.73
C ARG A 186 -2.80 10.28 11.95
N MET A 187 -2.48 10.99 10.88
CA MET A 187 -2.13 12.41 10.94
C MET A 187 -3.34 13.23 10.54
N THR A 188 -3.80 14.08 11.44
CA THR A 188 -4.90 15.02 11.19
C THR A 188 -4.41 16.21 10.36
N ARG A 189 -5.33 16.97 9.76
CA ARG A 189 -5.00 18.15 8.93
C ARG A 189 -4.20 19.23 9.65
N ASP A 190 -4.25 19.27 10.98
CA ASP A 190 -3.46 20.16 11.84
C ASP A 190 -2.13 19.51 12.27
N HIS A 191 -1.67 18.51 11.52
CA HIS A 191 -0.39 17.81 11.67
C HIS A 191 -0.19 17.13 13.04
N ARG A 192 -1.28 16.68 13.68
CA ARG A 192 -1.20 15.89 14.92
C ARG A 192 -1.29 14.41 14.62
N PHE A 193 -0.33 13.64 15.15
CA PHE A 193 -0.32 12.19 15.04
C PHE A 193 -1.07 11.54 16.20
N GLN A 194 -1.89 10.55 15.85
CA GLN A 194 -2.63 9.70 16.78
C GLN A 194 -2.45 8.24 16.40
N VAL A 195 -2.24 7.36 17.40
CA VAL A 195 -2.32 5.92 17.19
C VAL A 195 -3.78 5.54 17.16
N ILE A 196 -4.24 4.94 16.06
CA ILE A 196 -5.64 4.49 15.93
C ILE A 196 -5.78 2.98 16.07
N ALA A 197 -4.69 2.23 15.86
CA ALA A 197 -4.60 0.79 16.12
C ALA A 197 -3.17 0.43 16.53
N GLU A 198 -3.02 -0.56 17.41
CA GLU A 198 -1.73 -1.06 17.86
C GLU A 198 -1.77 -2.56 18.15
N TYR A 199 -0.60 -3.16 18.38
CA TYR A 199 -0.41 -4.61 18.54
C TYR A 199 -0.79 -5.42 17.30
N LEU A 200 -0.70 -4.80 16.12
CA LEU A 200 -1.00 -5.45 14.85
C LEU A 200 0.17 -6.31 14.38
N PRO A 201 -0.08 -7.50 13.82
CA PRO A 201 0.98 -8.41 13.39
C PRO A 201 1.56 -8.02 12.03
N ALA A 202 2.53 -7.09 12.02
CA ALA A 202 3.19 -6.59 10.81
C ALA A 202 2.21 -6.04 9.75
N PRO A 203 1.51 -4.91 10.06
CA PRO A 203 0.62 -4.26 9.10
C PRO A 203 1.43 -3.80 7.89
N ALA A 204 1.02 -4.25 6.71
CA ALA A 204 1.71 -3.97 5.46
C ALA A 204 1.11 -2.72 4.78
N ASP A 205 1.08 -2.70 3.46
CA ASP A 205 0.45 -1.63 2.72
C ASP A 205 -1.06 -1.55 3.02
N ILE A 206 -1.58 -0.34 3.18
CA ILE A 206 -2.97 -0.08 3.57
C ILE A 206 -3.75 0.55 2.43
N GLY A 207 -5.06 0.33 2.41
CA GLY A 207 -5.95 1.00 1.47
C GLY A 207 -7.16 1.60 2.18
N ILE A 208 -7.65 2.74 1.69
CA ILE A 208 -8.84 3.39 2.23
C ILE A 208 -9.97 3.39 1.21
N ASP A 209 -11.07 2.75 1.55
CA ASP A 209 -12.34 2.91 0.86
C ASP A 209 -13.00 4.21 1.34
N ARG A 210 -12.79 5.28 0.58
CA ARG A 210 -13.29 6.61 0.90
C ARG A 210 -14.81 6.70 0.85
N ALA A 211 -15.44 5.90 -0.01
CA ALA A 211 -16.90 5.91 -0.18
C ALA A 211 -17.61 5.32 1.05
N ASN A 212 -17.05 4.26 1.63
CA ASN A 212 -17.61 3.55 2.77
C ASN A 212 -16.91 3.90 4.09
N ASN A 213 -15.91 4.76 4.04
CA ASN A 213 -15.13 5.20 5.21
C ASN A 213 -14.48 4.04 5.97
N LEU A 214 -13.81 3.17 5.22
CA LEU A 214 -13.16 1.96 5.73
C LEU A 214 -11.65 2.01 5.46
N ILE A 215 -10.86 1.47 6.37
CA ILE A 215 -9.45 1.15 6.16
C ILE A 215 -9.27 -0.36 6.09
N LEU A 216 -8.56 -0.82 5.08
CA LEU A 216 -8.13 -2.20 4.90
C LEU A 216 -6.66 -2.31 5.32
N VAL A 217 -6.37 -3.20 6.27
CA VAL A 217 -5.03 -3.45 6.81
C VAL A 217 -4.65 -4.90 6.56
N PRO A 218 -3.80 -5.21 5.57
CA PRO A 218 -3.28 -6.54 5.38
C PRO A 218 -2.12 -6.82 6.34
N TYR A 219 -2.01 -8.07 6.78
CA TYR A 219 -0.99 -8.56 7.70
C TYR A 219 0.00 -9.48 6.98
N HIS A 220 1.26 -9.06 6.92
CA HIS A 220 2.28 -9.72 6.11
C HIS A 220 2.49 -11.21 6.47
N TYR A 221 2.51 -11.53 7.76
CA TYR A 221 2.82 -12.90 8.21
C TYR A 221 1.60 -13.79 8.43
N MET A 222 0.38 -13.25 8.35
CA MET A 222 -0.83 -14.00 8.73
C MET A 222 -1.69 -14.44 7.55
N HIS A 223 -1.36 -14.05 6.32
CA HIS A 223 -2.23 -14.24 5.15
C HIS A 223 -3.68 -13.78 5.40
N ALA A 224 -3.82 -12.67 6.13
CA ALA A 224 -5.08 -12.10 6.56
C ALA A 224 -5.09 -10.60 6.30
N ALA A 225 -6.28 -10.03 6.29
CA ALA A 225 -6.49 -8.59 6.28
C ALA A 225 -7.65 -8.26 7.22
N GLU A 226 -7.62 -7.07 7.80
CA GLU A 226 -8.67 -6.52 8.63
C GLU A 226 -9.26 -5.27 7.97
N MET A 227 -10.58 -5.12 8.06
CA MET A 227 -11.27 -3.95 7.56
C MET A 227 -11.98 -3.26 8.73
N ASN A 228 -11.66 -1.99 8.97
CA ASN A 228 -12.16 -1.22 10.09
C ASN A 228 -12.82 0.08 9.62
N GLY A 229 -13.88 0.49 10.31
CA GLY A 229 -14.49 1.80 10.11
C GLY A 229 -13.57 2.94 10.59
N LEU A 230 -13.50 4.02 9.82
CA LEU A 230 -12.78 5.23 10.21
C LEU A 230 -13.74 6.17 10.96
N GLU A 231 -13.22 6.84 12.01
CA GLU A 231 -13.98 7.87 12.74
C GLU A 231 -14.22 9.11 11.87
N THR A 232 -15.43 9.64 11.92
CA THR A 232 -15.76 10.90 11.26
C THR A 232 -15.17 12.09 12.02
N PRO A 233 -14.91 13.26 11.38
CA PRO A 233 -14.40 14.46 12.03
C PRO A 233 -15.31 14.98 13.16
N SER A 234 -16.58 14.63 13.15
CA SER A 234 -17.57 14.97 14.20
C SER A 234 -17.50 14.08 15.43
N GLY A 235 -16.55 13.14 15.50
CA GLY A 235 -16.42 12.20 16.61
C GLY A 235 -17.49 11.11 16.64
N GLY A 236 -18.26 10.95 15.57
CA GLY A 236 -19.19 9.85 15.42
C GLY A 236 -18.42 8.54 15.33
N LYS A 237 -18.70 7.61 16.29
CA LYS A 237 -18.19 6.25 16.19
C LYS A 237 -18.73 5.60 14.92
N PRO A 238 -17.99 4.65 14.30
CA PRO A 238 -18.53 3.81 13.25
C PRO A 238 -19.88 3.23 13.72
N LYS A 239 -20.86 3.18 12.82
CA LYS A 239 -22.23 2.76 13.17
C LYS A 239 -22.32 1.36 13.74
N ASP A 240 -21.30 0.55 13.56
CA ASP A 240 -21.27 -0.84 14.01
C ASP A 240 -20.12 -1.03 15.01
N GLY A 241 -20.50 -1.50 16.19
CA GLY A 241 -19.56 -1.80 17.27
C GLY A 241 -18.44 -2.74 16.81
N LYS A 242 -17.32 -2.65 17.46
CA LYS A 242 -16.08 -3.42 17.30
C LYS A 242 -16.30 -4.73 16.53
N ARG A 243 -15.93 -4.73 15.26
CA ARG A 243 -15.77 -5.98 14.50
C ARG A 243 -14.43 -6.58 14.88
N THR A 244 -14.43 -7.80 15.35
CA THR A 244 -13.22 -8.56 15.66
C THR A 244 -12.77 -9.34 14.42
N LEU A 245 -11.53 -9.83 14.39
CA LEU A 245 -11.04 -10.73 13.32
C LEU A 245 -11.97 -11.94 13.09
N ALA A 246 -12.66 -12.41 14.14
CA ALA A 246 -13.63 -13.48 14.06
C ALA A 246 -14.88 -13.12 13.24
N ASP A 247 -15.28 -11.85 13.22
CA ASP A 247 -16.46 -11.37 12.50
C ASP A 247 -16.22 -11.31 10.97
N TYR A 248 -14.97 -11.42 10.53
CA TYR A 248 -14.56 -11.45 9.11
C TYR A 248 -14.27 -12.86 8.59
N GLY A 249 -14.61 -13.91 9.35
CA GLY A 249 -14.41 -15.29 8.91
C GLY A 249 -12.93 -15.69 8.84
N PHE A 250 -12.12 -15.19 9.76
CA PHE A 250 -10.74 -15.65 9.92
C PHE A 250 -10.72 -17.17 10.14
N ILE A 251 -10.29 -17.90 9.13
CA ILE A 251 -9.94 -19.31 9.26
C ILE A 251 -8.45 -19.32 9.61
N PRO A 252 -8.06 -19.63 10.85
CA PRO A 252 -6.65 -19.75 11.19
C PRO A 252 -6.00 -20.79 10.25
N PRO A 253 -4.76 -20.57 9.81
CA PRO A 253 -4.07 -21.58 9.02
C PRO A 253 -4.06 -22.90 9.79
N PRO A 254 -4.16 -24.04 9.10
CA PRO A 254 -4.11 -25.34 9.76
C PRO A 254 -2.82 -25.43 10.59
N PRO A 255 -2.85 -26.03 11.78
CA PRO A 255 -1.66 -26.17 12.60
C PRO A 255 -0.58 -26.85 11.79
N LYS A 256 0.65 -26.34 11.86
CA LYS A 256 1.82 -26.96 11.19
C LYS A 256 1.85 -28.44 11.62
N PRO A 257 2.04 -29.38 10.68
CA PRO A 257 2.23 -30.79 11.06
C PRO A 257 3.36 -30.87 12.09
N GLY A 258 3.05 -31.47 13.23
CA GLY A 258 4.06 -31.70 14.25
C GLY A 258 5.22 -32.51 13.68
N PRO A 259 6.44 -32.44 14.26
CA PRO A 259 7.54 -33.25 13.81
C PRO A 259 7.11 -34.71 13.80
N GLU A 260 7.24 -35.35 12.65
CA GLU A 260 6.95 -36.78 12.52
C GLU A 260 7.74 -37.53 13.57
N GLY A 261 7.03 -38.14 14.52
CA GLY A 261 7.64 -38.99 15.52
C GLY A 261 8.39 -40.11 14.86
N THR A 262 9.70 -40.14 15.02
CA THR A 262 10.53 -41.31 14.71
C THR A 262 9.96 -42.50 15.48
N LYS A 263 9.24 -43.35 14.76
CA LYS A 263 8.92 -44.70 15.25
C LYS A 263 10.23 -45.44 15.40
N LYS A 264 10.52 -45.83 16.66
CA LYS A 264 11.47 -46.89 16.97
C LYS A 264 10.87 -48.23 16.60
#